data_fc5a5ec233a7bf254d8ce4d66d0876a0
#
_entry.id   fc5a5ec233a7bf254d8ce4d66d0876a0
#
_cell.length_a   1.000
_cell.length_b   1.000
_cell.length_c   1.000
_cell.angle_alpha   90.00
_cell.angle_beta   90.00
_cell.angle_gamma   90.00
#
_symmetry.space_group_name_H-M   'P 1'
#
loop_
_entity.id
_entity.type
_entity.pdbx_description
1 polymer ?
#
loop_
_entity_poly.entity_id
_entity_poly.type
_entity_poly.pdbx_seq_one_letter_code
_entity_poly.pdbx_strand_id
1 'polypeptide(L)'
;NRVSRHKITLGLTDCKFSWNKIKTAQEYRDFDDSPACSYRDSTMSFHFVEMYANQKPKKGKRKALIITNHPHALNATFAGNDYHCQGKWLKELYGEDNVKIVMLNLTEYTQKEQMPLVARGLWDAAFEVMGCQSFAMDIKGTPFGREPYFNVRYGDMKWEDIADGIIYYKPIYESVLTIGIPGIVSVDFEEELMRRIRIYFEAMDRPVPPLEEAKPMYDRFFSFPATYPLSPHSVRDTIRSLITE
;
A
#
# COMPACT_ATOMS: atom_id res chain seq x y z
N ASN A 1 -21.29 5.02 13.40
CA ASN A 1 -21.53 3.69 12.80
C ASN A 1 -23.00 3.29 12.80
N ARG A 2 -23.78 3.92 11.92
CA ARG A 2 -25.23 3.61 11.77
C ARG A 2 -25.50 2.40 10.84
N VAL A 3 -24.46 1.86 10.17
CA VAL A 3 -24.62 0.87 9.10
C VAL A 3 -24.33 -0.56 9.53
N SER A 4 -23.66 -0.77 10.65
CA SER A 4 -23.37 -2.12 11.15
C SER A 4 -23.88 -2.31 12.58
N ARG A 5 -24.62 -3.38 12.81
CA ARG A 5 -24.96 -3.86 14.16
C ARG A 5 -23.74 -4.42 14.92
N HIS A 6 -22.61 -4.49 14.25
CA HIS A 6 -21.34 -4.96 14.79
C HIS A 6 -20.44 -3.78 15.15
N LYS A 7 -19.85 -3.80 16.32
CA LYS A 7 -18.81 -2.87 16.70
C LYS A 7 -17.54 -3.21 15.91
N ILE A 8 -17.11 -2.28 15.05
CA ILE A 8 -15.79 -2.34 14.41
C ILE A 8 -14.86 -1.51 15.27
N THR A 9 -13.76 -2.12 15.72
CA THR A 9 -12.67 -1.40 16.38
C THR A 9 -11.66 -1.02 15.31
N LEU A 10 -11.38 0.29 15.19
CA LEU A 10 -10.32 0.79 14.34
C LEU A 10 -9.01 0.81 15.15
N GLY A 11 -7.95 0.24 14.59
CA GLY A 11 -6.62 0.28 15.14
C GLY A 11 -5.61 0.83 14.15
N LEU A 12 -4.66 1.61 14.63
CA LEU A 12 -3.53 2.11 13.84
C LEU A 12 -2.30 1.31 14.24
N THR A 13 -1.63 0.70 13.26
CA THR A 13 -0.52 -0.22 13.49
C THR A 13 0.85 0.39 13.20
N ASP A 14 0.91 1.46 12.43
CA ASP A 14 2.16 2.08 11.99
C ASP A 14 2.98 2.67 13.16
N CYS A 15 4.26 2.95 12.91
CA CYS A 15 5.11 3.62 13.88
C CYS A 15 4.51 4.98 14.24
N LYS A 16 4.51 5.30 15.53
CA LYS A 16 3.84 6.48 16.05
C LYS A 16 4.77 7.68 16.02
N PHE A 17 4.58 8.56 15.05
CA PHE A 17 5.24 9.86 15.03
C PHE A 17 4.72 10.77 16.15
N SER A 18 5.56 11.00 17.14
CA SER A 18 5.26 11.93 18.24
C SER A 18 5.73 13.35 17.88
N TRP A 19 5.05 14.01 16.93
CA TRP A 19 5.41 15.35 16.44
C TRP A 19 5.53 16.42 17.53
N ASN A 20 4.84 16.25 18.65
CA ASN A 20 4.99 17.11 19.82
C ASN A 20 6.36 17.01 20.48
N LYS A 21 7.10 15.90 20.27
CA LYS A 21 8.45 15.66 20.80
C LYS A 21 9.54 15.98 19.78
N ILE A 22 9.23 15.96 18.50
CA ILE A 22 10.18 16.24 17.40
C ILE A 22 10.19 17.74 17.14
N LYS A 23 11.29 18.42 17.43
CA LYS A 23 11.45 19.88 17.32
C LYS A 23 12.51 20.28 16.30
N THR A 24 13.42 19.39 15.95
CA THR A 24 14.56 19.65 15.06
C THR A 24 14.68 18.59 13.98
N ALA A 25 15.41 18.91 12.92
CA ALA A 25 15.75 17.98 11.84
C ALA A 25 16.55 16.78 12.37
N GLN A 26 17.43 16.98 13.34
CA GLN A 26 18.20 15.89 13.93
C GLN A 26 17.30 14.94 14.74
N GLU A 27 16.40 15.44 15.57
CA GLU A 27 15.43 14.61 16.29
C GLU A 27 14.51 13.83 15.35
N TYR A 28 14.21 14.39 14.17
CA TYR A 28 13.47 13.68 13.13
C TYR A 28 14.30 12.53 12.57
N ARG A 29 15.56 12.75 12.20
CA ARG A 29 16.49 11.71 11.73
C ARG A 29 16.65 10.61 12.77
N ASP A 30 16.91 10.98 14.03
CA ASP A 30 17.06 10.03 15.12
C ASP A 30 15.81 9.17 15.33
N PHE A 31 14.64 9.74 15.10
CA PHE A 31 13.37 9.00 15.15
C PHE A 31 13.20 8.08 13.93
N ASP A 32 13.47 8.56 12.73
CA ASP A 32 13.35 7.80 11.48
C ASP A 32 14.33 6.62 11.46
N ASP A 33 15.54 6.82 11.97
CA ASP A 33 16.57 5.79 12.14
C ASP A 33 16.33 4.88 13.36
N SER A 34 15.32 5.18 14.18
CA SER A 34 15.01 4.34 15.34
C SER A 34 14.58 2.93 14.93
N PRO A 35 14.82 1.90 15.74
CA PRO A 35 14.39 0.54 15.41
C PRO A 35 12.89 0.42 15.11
N ALA A 36 12.05 1.26 15.72
CA ALA A 36 10.61 1.27 15.48
C ALA A 36 10.23 1.71 14.06
N CYS A 37 11.01 2.59 13.44
CA CYS A 37 10.79 3.05 12.06
C CYS A 37 11.64 2.30 11.06
N SER A 38 12.90 2.00 11.36
CA SER A 38 13.78 1.22 10.49
C SER A 38 13.27 -0.20 10.25
N TYR A 39 12.64 -0.81 11.27
CA TYR A 39 11.97 -2.12 11.19
C TYR A 39 10.45 -1.96 11.19
N ARG A 40 9.95 -1.06 10.37
CA ARG A 40 8.55 -0.62 10.34
C ARG A 40 7.56 -1.76 10.20
N ASP A 41 7.83 -2.75 9.35
CA ASP A 41 6.93 -3.89 9.13
C ASP A 41 6.79 -4.79 10.36
N SER A 42 7.89 -5.05 11.07
CA SER A 42 7.82 -5.78 12.35
C SER A 42 7.08 -4.97 13.40
N THR A 43 7.34 -3.66 13.49
CA THR A 43 6.62 -2.76 14.41
C THR A 43 5.12 -2.77 14.15
N MET A 44 4.69 -2.65 12.87
CA MET A 44 3.27 -2.73 12.49
C MET A 44 2.66 -4.08 12.89
N SER A 45 3.40 -5.16 12.71
CA SER A 45 2.95 -6.51 13.05
C SER A 45 2.78 -6.67 14.55
N PHE A 46 3.72 -6.22 15.36
CA PHE A 46 3.63 -6.29 16.83
C PHE A 46 2.52 -5.41 17.39
N HIS A 47 2.34 -4.20 16.87
CA HIS A 47 1.20 -3.36 17.26
C HIS A 47 -0.12 -4.01 16.93
N PHE A 48 -0.22 -4.67 15.77
CA PHE A 48 -1.43 -5.44 15.42
C PHE A 48 -1.65 -6.58 16.42
N VAL A 49 -0.63 -7.36 16.72
CA VAL A 49 -0.70 -8.49 17.69
C VAL A 49 -1.21 -8.00 19.04
N GLU A 50 -0.64 -6.92 19.56
CA GLU A 50 -1.04 -6.34 20.85
C GLU A 50 -2.50 -5.89 20.83
N MET A 51 -2.91 -5.14 19.82
CA MET A 51 -4.30 -4.68 19.68
C MET A 51 -5.27 -5.85 19.51
N TYR A 52 -4.89 -6.86 18.73
CA TYR A 52 -5.73 -8.03 18.46
C TYR A 52 -5.87 -8.90 19.70
N ALA A 53 -4.80 -9.09 20.49
CA ALA A 53 -4.82 -9.85 21.74
C ALA A 53 -5.69 -9.18 22.80
N ASN A 54 -5.66 -7.85 22.89
CA ASN A 54 -6.44 -7.07 23.87
C ASN A 54 -7.94 -7.00 23.56
N GLN A 55 -8.37 -7.45 22.37
CA GLN A 55 -9.79 -7.49 22.03
C GLN A 55 -10.46 -8.70 22.69
N LYS A 56 -11.40 -8.43 23.59
CA LYS A 56 -12.22 -9.49 24.21
C LYS A 56 -13.13 -10.12 23.15
N PRO A 57 -13.04 -11.43 22.89
CA PRO A 57 -13.95 -12.09 21.94
C PRO A 57 -15.38 -12.05 22.50
N LYS A 58 -16.28 -11.40 21.79
CA LYS A 58 -17.71 -11.67 21.92
C LYS A 58 -17.98 -12.91 21.09
N LYS A 59 -18.67 -13.90 21.60
CA LYS A 59 -19.07 -15.17 20.95
C LYS A 59 -18.57 -15.35 19.50
N GLY A 60 -17.69 -16.32 19.24
CA GLY A 60 -17.20 -16.67 17.91
C GLY A 60 -15.70 -16.37 17.68
N LYS A 61 -15.21 -16.71 16.47
CA LYS A 61 -13.82 -16.44 16.06
C LYS A 61 -13.63 -14.94 15.81
N ARG A 62 -12.58 -14.38 16.36
CA ARG A 62 -12.14 -13.00 16.01
C ARG A 62 -11.68 -12.98 14.56
N LYS A 63 -12.05 -11.92 13.86
CA LYS A 63 -11.54 -11.62 12.51
C LYS A 63 -11.02 -10.21 12.49
N ALA A 64 -9.96 -9.97 11.73
CA ALA A 64 -9.42 -8.66 11.47
C ALA A 64 -9.26 -8.45 9.96
N LEU A 65 -9.45 -7.22 9.52
CA LEU A 65 -9.07 -6.75 8.20
C LEU A 65 -7.94 -5.75 8.41
N ILE A 66 -6.79 -6.02 7.80
CA ILE A 66 -5.64 -5.11 7.78
C ILE A 66 -5.61 -4.47 6.40
N ILE A 67 -5.69 -3.14 6.35
CA ILE A 67 -5.52 -2.35 5.14
C ILE A 67 -4.15 -1.71 5.24
N THR A 68 -3.27 -2.09 4.35
CA THR A 68 -1.88 -1.61 4.33
C THR A 68 -1.44 -1.32 2.90
N ASN A 69 -0.36 -0.58 2.76
CA ASN A 69 0.22 -0.32 1.45
C ASN A 69 0.82 -1.61 0.86
N HIS A 70 0.81 -1.69 -0.45
CA HIS A 70 1.23 -2.85 -1.23
C HIS A 70 2.53 -3.51 -0.74
N PRO A 71 3.68 -2.80 -0.58
CA PRO A 71 4.91 -3.46 -0.16
C PRO A 71 4.82 -4.15 1.20
N HIS A 72 4.07 -3.58 2.14
CA HIS A 72 3.93 -4.12 3.49
C HIS A 72 3.04 -5.37 3.55
N ALA A 73 2.08 -5.50 2.63
CA ALA A 73 1.16 -6.64 2.62
C ALA A 73 1.82 -7.98 2.27
N LEU A 74 2.95 -7.99 1.57
CA LEU A 74 3.52 -9.16 0.93
C LEU A 74 3.97 -10.25 1.92
N ASN A 75 3.81 -11.53 1.51
CA ASN A 75 4.49 -12.66 2.12
C ASN A 75 5.92 -12.75 1.59
N ALA A 76 6.75 -11.77 1.88
CA ALA A 76 8.08 -11.66 1.29
C ALA A 76 9.13 -11.15 2.29
N THR A 77 10.38 -11.47 1.97
CA THR A 77 11.58 -10.93 2.62
C THR A 77 12.37 -10.15 1.58
N PHE A 78 12.95 -9.02 1.95
CA PHE A 78 13.81 -8.29 1.03
C PHE A 78 15.07 -9.09 0.72
N ALA A 79 15.39 -9.22 -0.56
CA ALA A 79 16.58 -9.90 -1.00
C ALA A 79 17.85 -9.25 -0.42
N GLY A 80 18.74 -10.09 0.13
CA GLY A 80 20.01 -9.64 0.69
C GLY A 80 19.97 -9.17 2.15
N ASN A 81 18.82 -9.22 2.82
CA ASN A 81 18.71 -9.01 4.26
C ASN A 81 17.54 -9.84 4.84
N ASP A 82 17.43 -9.86 6.17
CA ASP A 82 16.38 -10.60 6.88
C ASP A 82 15.14 -9.71 7.17
N TYR A 83 14.94 -8.66 6.39
CA TYR A 83 13.81 -7.75 6.59
C TYR A 83 12.53 -8.34 5.97
N HIS A 84 11.62 -8.76 6.82
CA HIS A 84 10.32 -9.31 6.41
C HIS A 84 9.27 -8.23 6.25
N CYS A 85 8.44 -8.34 5.22
CA CYS A 85 7.22 -7.55 5.08
C CYS A 85 6.21 -7.91 6.18
N GLN A 86 5.31 -6.99 6.52
CA GLN A 86 4.26 -7.20 7.53
C GLN A 86 3.44 -8.47 7.27
N GLY A 87 3.06 -8.71 6.01
CA GLY A 87 2.29 -9.91 5.64
C GLY A 87 3.01 -11.20 6.01
N LYS A 88 4.33 -11.29 5.78
CA LYS A 88 5.14 -12.43 6.17
C LYS A 88 5.21 -12.57 7.69
N TRP A 89 5.50 -11.50 8.42
CA TRP A 89 5.49 -11.51 9.88
C TRP A 89 4.17 -12.06 10.45
N LEU A 90 3.04 -11.61 9.90
CA LEU A 90 1.74 -12.06 10.36
C LEU A 90 1.47 -13.53 10.05
N LYS A 91 1.92 -14.05 8.90
CA LYS A 91 1.84 -15.47 8.58
C LYS A 91 2.70 -16.33 9.52
N GLU A 92 3.89 -15.89 9.85
CA GLU A 92 4.76 -16.57 10.82
C GLU A 92 4.15 -16.59 12.24
N LEU A 93 3.54 -15.48 12.66
CA LEU A 93 2.94 -15.36 14.00
C LEU A 93 1.62 -16.11 14.16
N TYR A 94 0.79 -16.16 13.14
CA TYR A 94 -0.56 -16.72 13.22
C TYR A 94 -0.75 -18.01 12.42
N GLY A 95 0.20 -18.37 11.58
CA GLY A 95 0.15 -19.52 10.67
C GLY A 95 -0.45 -19.15 9.30
N GLU A 96 0.05 -19.80 8.27
CA GLU A 96 -0.31 -19.61 6.85
C GLU A 96 -1.83 -19.67 6.57
N ASP A 97 -2.53 -20.58 7.26
CA ASP A 97 -3.97 -20.77 7.05
C ASP A 97 -4.84 -19.70 7.71
N ASN A 98 -4.31 -19.00 8.70
CA ASN A 98 -5.03 -18.00 9.47
C ASN A 98 -4.85 -16.57 8.93
N VAL A 99 -3.89 -16.35 8.03
CA VAL A 99 -3.63 -15.05 7.39
C VAL A 99 -3.75 -15.21 5.89
N LYS A 100 -4.60 -14.39 5.28
CA LYS A 100 -4.76 -14.33 3.83
C LYS A 100 -4.38 -12.96 3.32
N ILE A 101 -3.48 -12.94 2.36
CA ILE A 101 -3.00 -11.73 1.70
C ILE A 101 -3.73 -11.63 0.37
N VAL A 102 -4.48 -10.54 0.21
CA VAL A 102 -5.27 -10.29 -1.00
C VAL A 102 -4.83 -8.97 -1.61
N MET A 103 -4.39 -9.01 -2.84
CA MET A 103 -3.93 -7.86 -3.60
C MET A 103 -5.06 -7.31 -4.46
N LEU A 104 -5.04 -6.00 -4.71
CA LEU A 104 -5.86 -5.39 -5.76
C LEU A 104 -5.11 -5.47 -7.09
N ASN A 105 -5.83 -5.49 -8.22
CA ASN A 105 -5.19 -5.31 -9.51
C ASN A 105 -4.50 -3.94 -9.57
N LEU A 106 -3.26 -3.93 -10.00
CA LEU A 106 -2.39 -2.76 -10.04
C LEU A 106 -1.43 -2.84 -11.22
N THR A 107 -0.83 -1.70 -11.55
CA THR A 107 0.30 -1.66 -12.49
C THR A 107 1.58 -2.11 -11.78
N GLU A 108 2.47 -2.76 -12.50
CA GLU A 108 3.82 -3.04 -12.04
C GLU A 108 4.60 -1.73 -11.93
N TYR A 109 5.01 -1.39 -10.72
CA TYR A 109 5.77 -0.18 -10.47
C TYR A 109 7.27 -0.46 -10.55
N THR A 110 7.92 -0.03 -11.63
CA THR A 110 9.37 -0.04 -11.73
C THR A 110 9.90 1.40 -11.65
N GLN A 111 10.96 1.61 -10.88
CA GLN A 111 11.54 2.95 -10.66
C GLN A 111 12.15 3.59 -11.92
N LYS A 112 12.33 2.85 -12.99
CA LYS A 112 13.12 3.30 -14.16
C LYS A 112 12.32 3.46 -15.45
N GLU A 113 11.14 2.90 -15.54
CA GLU A 113 10.38 2.88 -16.78
C GLU A 113 8.90 3.10 -16.51
N GLN A 114 8.17 3.38 -17.58
CA GLN A 114 6.70 3.41 -17.62
C GLN A 114 6.16 2.19 -16.86
N MET A 115 5.14 2.38 -16.03
CA MET A 115 4.55 1.27 -15.28
C MET A 115 4.19 0.12 -16.21
N PRO A 116 4.91 -1.00 -16.23
CA PRO A 116 4.56 -2.13 -17.07
C PRO A 116 3.28 -2.77 -16.55
N LEU A 117 2.48 -3.28 -17.44
CA LEU A 117 1.30 -4.08 -17.09
C LEU A 117 1.76 -5.48 -16.67
N VAL A 118 1.07 -6.10 -15.71
CA VAL A 118 1.35 -7.46 -15.27
C VAL A 118 1.30 -8.41 -16.48
N ALA A 119 2.34 -9.22 -16.65
CA ALA A 119 2.52 -10.07 -17.82
C ALA A 119 2.30 -9.33 -19.15
N ARG A 120 2.79 -8.07 -19.24
CA ARG A 120 2.66 -7.20 -20.41
C ARG A 120 1.21 -6.92 -20.83
N GLY A 121 0.26 -6.98 -19.90
CA GLY A 121 -1.15 -6.70 -20.13
C GLY A 121 -2.00 -7.92 -20.48
N LEU A 122 -1.42 -9.13 -20.53
CA LEU A 122 -2.17 -10.37 -20.82
C LEU A 122 -3.32 -10.59 -19.83
N TRP A 123 -3.10 -10.28 -18.56
CA TRP A 123 -4.13 -10.46 -17.53
C TRP A 123 -5.23 -9.42 -17.64
N ASP A 124 -4.88 -8.16 -17.95
CA ASP A 124 -5.88 -7.14 -18.23
C ASP A 124 -6.69 -7.46 -19.49
N ALA A 125 -6.05 -8.01 -20.53
CA ALA A 125 -6.74 -8.50 -21.72
C ALA A 125 -7.70 -9.66 -21.40
N ALA A 126 -7.27 -10.62 -20.58
CA ALA A 126 -8.16 -11.69 -20.14
C ALA A 126 -9.36 -11.17 -19.34
N PHE A 127 -9.16 -10.18 -18.48
CA PHE A 127 -10.24 -9.53 -17.73
C PHE A 127 -11.21 -8.78 -18.67
N GLU A 128 -10.69 -8.12 -19.71
CA GLU A 128 -11.54 -7.44 -20.70
C GLU A 128 -12.39 -8.44 -21.50
N VAL A 129 -11.83 -9.58 -21.89
CA VAL A 129 -12.58 -10.68 -22.53
C VAL A 129 -13.68 -11.23 -21.60
N MET A 130 -13.46 -11.25 -20.30
CA MET A 130 -14.46 -11.63 -19.29
C MET A 130 -15.51 -10.52 -19.04
N GLY A 131 -15.50 -9.43 -19.77
CA GLY A 131 -16.45 -8.32 -19.65
C GLY A 131 -16.18 -7.36 -18.51
N CYS A 132 -14.95 -7.29 -18.03
CA CYS A 132 -14.49 -6.36 -16.97
C CYS A 132 -15.31 -6.40 -15.68
N GLN A 133 -15.99 -7.50 -15.40
CA GLN A 133 -16.75 -7.64 -14.15
C GLN A 133 -15.79 -7.78 -12.97
N SER A 134 -16.08 -7.07 -11.89
CA SER A 134 -15.30 -7.19 -10.66
C SER A 134 -15.42 -8.60 -10.09
N PHE A 135 -14.29 -9.18 -9.71
CA PHE A 135 -14.24 -10.49 -9.09
C PHE A 135 -13.05 -10.61 -8.13
N ALA A 136 -13.06 -11.64 -7.31
CA ALA A 136 -11.93 -12.04 -6.50
C ALA A 136 -11.64 -13.52 -6.78
N MET A 137 -10.37 -13.88 -6.78
CA MET A 137 -9.96 -15.28 -6.95
C MET A 137 -8.72 -15.60 -6.11
N ASP A 138 -8.62 -16.86 -5.71
CA ASP A 138 -7.37 -17.43 -5.23
C ASP A 138 -6.38 -17.56 -6.40
N ILE A 139 -5.11 -17.25 -6.16
CA ILE A 139 -4.10 -17.26 -7.21
C ILE A 139 -3.17 -18.46 -7.14
N LYS A 140 -3.10 -19.18 -6.01
CA LYS A 140 -2.24 -20.35 -5.85
C LYS A 140 -2.59 -21.44 -6.87
N GLY A 141 -1.56 -21.94 -7.58
CA GLY A 141 -1.71 -22.98 -8.60
C GLY A 141 -2.35 -22.53 -9.92
N THR A 142 -2.72 -21.26 -10.03
CA THR A 142 -3.29 -20.70 -11.28
C THR A 142 -2.18 -20.23 -12.24
N PRO A 143 -2.48 -20.06 -13.53
CA PRO A 143 -1.54 -19.42 -14.45
C PRO A 143 -1.10 -18.03 -13.96
N PHE A 144 -2.01 -17.22 -13.42
CA PHE A 144 -1.69 -15.91 -12.85
C PHE A 144 -0.70 -16.04 -11.68
N GLY A 145 -0.96 -16.94 -10.74
CA GLY A 145 -0.09 -17.13 -9.58
C GLY A 145 1.34 -17.55 -9.96
N ARG A 146 1.51 -18.25 -11.08
CA ARG A 146 2.82 -18.68 -11.59
C ARG A 146 3.61 -17.61 -12.33
N GLU A 147 2.98 -16.46 -12.64
CA GLU A 147 3.70 -15.32 -13.24
C GLU A 147 4.79 -14.82 -12.30
N PRO A 148 5.96 -14.45 -12.82
CA PRO A 148 7.00 -13.81 -12.03
C PRO A 148 6.49 -12.51 -11.38
N TYR A 149 6.82 -12.30 -10.12
CA TYR A 149 6.57 -11.04 -9.49
C TYR A 149 7.61 -10.01 -9.93
N PHE A 150 7.17 -8.86 -10.34
CA PHE A 150 7.98 -7.85 -11.04
C PHE A 150 9.07 -7.17 -10.19
N ASN A 151 8.95 -7.20 -8.87
CA ASN A 151 9.85 -6.44 -8.01
C ASN A 151 11.04 -7.28 -7.53
N VAL A 152 12.15 -7.14 -8.21
CA VAL A 152 13.41 -7.84 -7.93
C VAL A 152 13.98 -7.64 -6.51
N ARG A 153 13.46 -6.66 -5.74
CA ARG A 153 13.86 -6.47 -4.35
C ARG A 153 13.51 -7.65 -3.44
N TYR A 154 12.59 -8.51 -3.90
CA TYR A 154 12.16 -9.71 -3.17
C TYR A 154 12.73 -11.00 -3.77
N GLY A 155 13.66 -10.89 -4.75
CA GLY A 155 14.23 -12.03 -5.45
C GLY A 155 13.31 -12.59 -6.54
N ASP A 156 13.60 -13.80 -6.99
CA ASP A 156 12.84 -14.50 -8.04
C ASP A 156 11.57 -15.13 -7.47
N MET A 157 10.62 -14.30 -7.06
CA MET A 157 9.33 -14.74 -6.53
C MET A 157 8.24 -14.71 -7.60
N LYS A 158 7.22 -15.52 -7.41
CA LYS A 158 5.98 -15.52 -8.19
C LYS A 158 4.86 -14.83 -7.42
N TRP A 159 3.79 -14.47 -8.10
CA TRP A 159 2.61 -13.90 -7.44
C TRP A 159 2.04 -14.82 -6.35
N GLU A 160 2.02 -16.13 -6.57
CA GLU A 160 1.53 -17.12 -5.59
C GLU A 160 2.40 -17.26 -4.34
N ASP A 161 3.66 -16.83 -4.41
CA ASP A 161 4.57 -16.83 -3.25
C ASP A 161 4.29 -15.65 -2.32
N ILE A 162 3.86 -14.52 -2.89
CA ILE A 162 3.71 -13.24 -2.16
C ILE A 162 2.29 -12.95 -1.70
N ALA A 163 1.27 -13.55 -2.33
CA ALA A 163 -0.13 -13.32 -2.03
C ALA A 163 -0.96 -14.62 -2.15
N ASP A 164 -2.12 -14.65 -1.51
CA ASP A 164 -3.05 -15.77 -1.58
C ASP A 164 -4.14 -15.53 -2.64
N GLY A 165 -4.50 -14.27 -2.88
CA GLY A 165 -5.57 -13.92 -3.80
C GLY A 165 -5.42 -12.55 -4.42
N ILE A 166 -6.23 -12.31 -5.44
CA ILE A 166 -6.35 -11.01 -6.11
C ILE A 166 -7.81 -10.59 -6.22
N ILE A 167 -8.06 -9.30 -6.09
CA ILE A 167 -9.33 -8.67 -6.44
C ILE A 167 -9.10 -7.82 -7.68
N TYR A 168 -9.81 -8.14 -8.74
CA TYR A 168 -9.94 -7.28 -9.91
C TYR A 168 -11.24 -6.50 -9.76
N TYR A 169 -11.17 -5.19 -9.62
CA TYR A 169 -12.36 -4.37 -9.36
C TYR A 169 -12.78 -3.50 -10.54
N LYS A 170 -11.86 -3.18 -11.46
CA LYS A 170 -12.13 -2.50 -12.73
C LYS A 170 -10.89 -2.52 -13.63
N PRO A 171 -11.01 -2.22 -14.92
CA PRO A 171 -9.86 -2.09 -15.83
C PRO A 171 -8.82 -1.11 -15.27
N ILE A 172 -7.52 -1.44 -15.42
CA ILE A 172 -6.44 -0.62 -14.88
C ILE A 172 -6.44 0.81 -15.46
N TYR A 173 -6.80 0.96 -16.71
CA TYR A 173 -6.89 2.27 -17.39
C TYR A 173 -8.07 3.15 -16.92
N GLU A 174 -9.00 2.60 -16.14
CA GLU A 174 -10.07 3.33 -15.45
C GLU A 174 -9.72 3.64 -13.99
N SER A 175 -8.62 3.08 -13.50
CA SER A 175 -8.20 3.27 -12.12
C SER A 175 -7.52 4.63 -11.96
N VAL A 176 -7.80 5.29 -10.86
CA VAL A 176 -7.19 6.57 -10.51
C VAL A 176 -6.55 6.48 -9.13
N LEU A 177 -5.43 7.16 -9.00
CA LEU A 177 -4.79 7.41 -7.71
C LEU A 177 -5.23 8.78 -7.22
N THR A 178 -5.50 8.88 -5.93
CA THR A 178 -5.92 10.13 -5.31
C THR A 178 -4.94 10.51 -4.20
N ILE A 179 -4.58 11.77 -4.15
CA ILE A 179 -3.69 12.33 -3.13
C ILE A 179 -4.37 13.57 -2.54
N GLY A 180 -4.18 13.73 -1.24
CA GLY A 180 -4.74 14.85 -0.50
C GLY A 180 -6.19 14.64 -0.08
N ILE A 181 -6.57 15.35 0.94
CA ILE A 181 -7.92 15.35 1.52
C ILE A 181 -8.34 16.79 1.66
N PRO A 182 -9.32 17.26 0.86
CA PRO A 182 -9.77 18.65 0.94
C PRO A 182 -10.22 19.04 2.36
N GLY A 183 -9.76 20.18 2.83
CA GLY A 183 -10.11 20.69 4.16
C GLY A 183 -9.38 20.01 5.33
N ILE A 184 -8.40 19.15 5.07
CA ILE A 184 -7.60 18.53 6.16
C ILE A 184 -6.70 19.53 6.86
N VAL A 185 -6.25 20.56 6.13
CA VAL A 185 -5.42 21.63 6.68
C VAL A 185 -6.31 22.80 7.08
N SER A 186 -6.75 22.82 8.34
CA SER A 186 -7.46 23.99 8.91
C SER A 186 -6.49 25.15 9.11
N VAL A 187 -7.03 26.37 9.19
CA VAL A 187 -6.23 27.58 9.46
C VAL A 187 -5.43 27.44 10.76
N ASP A 188 -6.04 26.86 11.79
CA ASP A 188 -5.37 26.64 13.09
C ASP A 188 -4.23 25.62 13.02
N PHE A 189 -4.17 24.81 11.96
CA PHE A 189 -3.14 23.79 11.77
C PHE A 189 -2.01 24.26 10.84
N GLU A 190 -2.15 25.36 10.14
CA GLU A 190 -1.15 25.80 9.14
C GLU A 190 0.24 26.05 9.75
N GLU A 191 0.31 26.66 10.92
CA GLU A 191 1.58 26.90 11.61
C GLU A 191 2.27 25.56 11.98
N GLU A 192 1.53 24.63 12.54
CA GLU A 192 2.02 23.30 12.89
C GLU A 192 2.41 22.48 11.64
N LEU A 193 1.65 22.58 10.55
CA LEU A 193 1.98 21.98 9.27
C LEU A 193 3.34 22.48 8.78
N MET A 194 3.54 23.80 8.75
CA MET A 194 4.79 24.41 8.30
C MET A 194 5.96 24.08 9.20
N ARG A 195 5.73 23.94 10.50
CA ARG A 195 6.75 23.46 11.44
C ARG A 195 7.20 22.04 11.08
N ARG A 196 6.26 21.12 10.83
CA ARG A 196 6.57 19.72 10.44
C ARG A 196 7.27 19.64 9.09
N ILE A 197 6.79 20.40 8.12
CA ILE A 197 7.38 20.47 6.78
C ILE A 197 8.83 20.96 6.87
N ARG A 198 9.09 22.03 7.62
CA ARG A 198 10.45 22.54 7.82
C ARG A 198 11.36 21.45 8.37
N ILE A 199 10.98 20.84 9.47
CA ILE A 199 11.76 19.76 10.11
C ILE A 199 12.03 18.63 9.12
N TYR A 200 11.02 18.18 8.39
CA TYR A 200 11.15 17.10 7.42
C TYR A 200 12.08 17.46 6.25
N PHE A 201 11.88 18.63 5.64
CA PHE A 201 12.69 19.05 4.49
C PHE A 201 14.14 19.31 4.88
N GLU A 202 14.38 19.93 6.04
CA GLU A 202 15.73 20.11 6.60
C GLU A 202 16.37 18.75 6.93
N ALA A 203 15.61 17.78 7.41
CA ALA A 203 16.11 16.43 7.67
C ALA A 203 16.52 15.70 6.39
N MET A 204 15.89 16.03 5.25
CA MET A 204 16.17 15.46 3.93
C MET A 204 17.15 16.33 3.11
N ASP A 205 17.76 17.35 3.71
CA ASP A 205 18.65 18.32 3.04
C ASP A 205 17.98 18.96 1.81
N ARG A 206 16.70 19.30 1.92
CA ARG A 206 15.89 19.91 0.86
C ARG A 206 15.43 21.33 1.23
N PRO A 207 15.29 22.23 0.24
CA PRO A 207 14.74 23.55 0.49
C PRO A 207 13.29 23.45 1.00
N VAL A 208 12.98 24.21 2.06
CA VAL A 208 11.63 24.24 2.64
C VAL A 208 10.69 25.02 1.72
N PRO A 209 9.59 24.41 1.23
CA PRO A 209 8.63 25.13 0.40
C PRO A 209 7.85 26.17 1.23
N PRO A 210 7.42 27.29 0.63
CA PRO A 210 6.51 28.23 1.28
C PRO A 210 5.11 27.61 1.49
N LEU A 211 4.30 28.22 2.37
CA LEU A 211 2.97 27.69 2.73
C LEU A 211 2.05 27.51 1.51
N GLU A 212 2.07 28.46 0.57
CA GLU A 212 1.27 28.44 -0.64
C GLU A 212 1.57 27.27 -1.58
N GLU A 213 2.77 26.72 -1.50
CA GLU A 213 3.16 25.50 -2.22
C GLU A 213 2.91 24.25 -1.39
N ALA A 214 3.20 24.31 -0.09
CA ALA A 214 3.11 23.18 0.82
C ALA A 214 1.66 22.78 1.14
N LYS A 215 0.80 23.75 1.42
CA LYS A 215 -0.60 23.49 1.80
C LYS A 215 -1.37 22.71 0.74
N PRO A 216 -1.31 23.05 -0.56
CA PRO A 216 -2.00 22.29 -1.60
C PRO A 216 -1.56 20.85 -1.75
N MET A 217 -0.33 20.49 -1.32
CA MET A 217 0.13 19.09 -1.35
C MET A 217 -0.70 18.18 -0.44
N TYR A 218 -1.31 18.73 0.61
CA TYR A 218 -2.10 17.98 1.59
C TYR A 218 -3.59 18.26 1.50
N ASP A 219 -3.97 19.50 1.19
CA ASP A 219 -5.33 20.01 1.26
C ASP A 219 -6.06 19.97 -0.09
N ARG A 220 -5.31 19.97 -1.18
CA ARG A 220 -5.89 19.91 -2.52
C ARG A 220 -6.11 18.48 -2.94
N PHE A 221 -7.32 18.17 -3.38
CA PHE A 221 -7.61 16.90 -4.03
C PHE A 221 -6.95 16.83 -5.40
N PHE A 222 -6.06 15.85 -5.55
CA PHE A 222 -5.49 15.49 -6.84
C PHE A 222 -5.92 14.08 -7.19
N SER A 223 -6.31 13.87 -8.42
CA SER A 223 -6.47 12.53 -8.98
C SER A 223 -5.71 12.45 -10.29
N PHE A 224 -5.04 11.35 -10.51
CA PHE A 224 -4.35 11.06 -11.76
C PHE A 224 -4.54 9.59 -12.12
N PRO A 225 -4.47 9.23 -13.43
CA PRO A 225 -4.61 7.86 -13.85
C PRO A 225 -3.60 6.95 -13.16
N ALA A 226 -4.02 5.76 -12.73
CA ALA A 226 -3.11 4.77 -12.15
C ALA A 226 -2.05 4.29 -13.16
N THR A 227 -2.28 4.53 -14.44
CA THR A 227 -1.37 4.22 -15.54
C THR A 227 -0.27 5.27 -15.77
N TYR A 228 -0.31 6.39 -15.03
CA TYR A 228 0.70 7.45 -15.20
C TYR A 228 2.14 6.87 -15.13
N PRO A 229 3.06 7.26 -16.01
CA PRO A 229 2.98 8.37 -16.97
C PRO A 229 2.30 8.05 -18.31
N LEU A 230 1.87 6.83 -18.55
CA LEU A 230 1.14 6.46 -19.76
C LEU A 230 -0.28 7.03 -19.75
N SER A 231 -0.80 7.37 -20.93
CA SER A 231 -2.19 7.75 -21.05
C SER A 231 -3.10 6.52 -20.89
N PRO A 232 -4.28 6.65 -20.23
CA PRO A 232 -5.25 5.56 -20.16
C PRO A 232 -5.65 4.99 -21.50
N HIS A 233 -5.73 5.85 -22.53
CA HIS A 233 -6.04 5.46 -23.90
C HIS A 233 -4.96 4.55 -24.49
N SER A 234 -3.70 4.93 -24.39
CA SER A 234 -2.56 4.11 -24.85
C SER A 234 -2.53 2.74 -24.17
N VAL A 235 -2.75 2.70 -22.86
CA VAL A 235 -2.79 1.44 -22.10
C VAL A 235 -3.94 0.55 -22.56
N ARG A 236 -5.14 1.13 -22.74
CA ARG A 236 -6.29 0.41 -23.23
C ARG A 236 -6.05 -0.17 -24.63
N ASP A 237 -5.46 0.61 -25.53
CA ASP A 237 -5.17 0.15 -26.90
C ASP A 237 -4.15 -0.98 -26.91
N THR A 238 -3.13 -0.91 -26.03
CA THR A 238 -2.17 -2.00 -25.83
C THR A 238 -2.86 -3.28 -25.36
N ILE A 239 -3.75 -3.19 -24.36
CA ILE A 239 -4.49 -4.34 -23.84
C ILE A 239 -5.38 -4.94 -24.93
N ARG A 240 -6.07 -4.11 -25.70
CA ARG A 240 -6.99 -4.56 -26.75
C ARG A 240 -6.29 -5.20 -27.95
N SER A 241 -5.10 -4.76 -28.28
CA SER A 241 -4.32 -5.43 -29.32
C SER A 241 -4.02 -6.89 -29.00
N LEU A 242 -3.85 -7.24 -27.72
CA LEU A 242 -3.63 -8.61 -27.27
C LEU A 242 -4.87 -9.52 -27.37
N ILE A 243 -6.06 -8.93 -27.51
CA ILE A 243 -7.33 -9.69 -27.66
C ILE A 243 -7.58 -10.07 -29.11
N THR A 244 -7.02 -9.30 -30.04
CA THR A 244 -7.26 -9.46 -31.49
C THR A 244 -6.21 -10.30 -32.21
N GLU A 245 -5.15 -10.68 -31.53
CA GLU A 245 -4.15 -11.64 -31.98
C GLU A 245 -4.52 -13.08 -31.57
#